data_b81e795b971d40b006ced344a4cf1a62
#
_entry.id   b81e795b971d40b006ced344a4cf1a62
#
_cell.length_a   1.000
_cell.length_b   1.000
_cell.length_c   1.000
_cell.angle_alpha   90.00
_cell.angle_beta   90.00
_cell.angle_gamma   90.00
#
_symmetry.space_group_name_H-M   'P 1'
#
loop_
_entity.id
_entity.type
_entity.pdbx_description
1 polymer ?
#
loop_
_entity_poly.entity_id
_entity_poly.type
_entity_poly.pdbx_seq_one_letter_code
_entity_poly.pdbx_strand_id
1 'polypeptide(L)'
;CVAEICHDGQLSKRSLFYQEDFWRLGQEKVKTSRVILTNHAYLLTRLEDDKSLLQESVLVVDEAQKLFFALEQFSQREETLQSLLLSLQHAIEEEKDLLQRRLLESIQFELNACSKEVVQGKPAILSDQTVAKIRQDVSELKNESLENLRELFDERYQIFWMDKEVVESHQILRLHGGVEDLLSFKEFVPEEVPVLFVSATIAISKKVHLPALLGYQEQQIYRVPITVKQHQELLVPIDFPDVVSLSSVEYAGEICQLIDELLPLRKPIFLLFTSKELLLETSNALKFPHLAQYRNGDAANIKRRFDRGESSILLGTGSFWEGVDFSQQKEVIQIITRLPFDNLSLIHI
;
A
#
# COMPACT_ATOMS: atom_id res chain seq x y z
N CYS A 1 5.07 29.50 -2.49
CA CYS A 1 3.67 29.35 -3.00
C CYS A 1 3.21 27.90 -3.07
N VAL A 2 4.02 26.96 -3.59
CA VAL A 2 3.58 25.54 -3.67
C VAL A 2 3.52 24.91 -2.28
N ALA A 3 4.46 25.20 -1.40
CA ALA A 3 4.47 24.71 -0.02
C ALA A 3 3.30 25.24 0.84
N GLU A 4 2.73 26.39 0.47
CA GLU A 4 1.56 26.93 1.17
C GLU A 4 0.23 26.34 0.68
N ILE A 5 0.24 25.68 -0.49
CA ILE A 5 -0.95 25.03 -1.08
C ILE A 5 -1.00 23.54 -0.72
N CYS A 6 0.17 22.91 -0.62
CA CYS A 6 0.32 21.49 -0.23
C CYS A 6 0.81 21.42 1.22
N HIS A 7 -0.11 21.37 2.18
CA HIS A 7 0.22 21.23 3.60
C HIS A 7 -0.42 19.95 4.17
N ASP A 8 0.12 19.50 5.26
CA ASP A 8 -0.28 18.28 6.00
C ASP A 8 -1.43 18.51 7.02
N GLY A 9 -2.13 19.63 6.90
CA GLY A 9 -3.21 20.03 7.81
C GLY A 9 -2.80 21.02 8.90
N GLN A 10 -1.54 21.45 8.92
CA GLN A 10 -1.04 22.40 9.93
C GLN A 10 -0.92 23.84 9.42
N LEU A 11 -1.75 24.23 8.48
CA LEU A 11 -1.71 25.60 7.95
C LEU A 11 -1.90 26.63 9.08
N SER A 12 -0.92 27.50 9.26
CA SER A 12 -0.96 28.51 10.30
C SER A 12 -2.18 29.44 10.13
N LYS A 13 -2.86 29.77 11.26
CA LYS A 13 -3.95 30.77 11.29
C LYS A 13 -3.53 32.15 10.74
N ARG A 14 -2.23 32.39 10.61
CA ARG A 14 -1.69 33.63 10.02
C ARG A 14 -1.55 33.57 8.50
N SER A 15 -1.73 32.41 7.89
CA SER A 15 -1.70 32.28 6.42
C SER A 15 -2.88 33.01 5.79
N LEU A 16 -2.63 33.69 4.67
CA LEU A 16 -3.66 34.35 3.87
C LEU A 16 -4.71 33.36 3.32
N PHE A 17 -4.32 32.08 3.16
CA PHE A 17 -5.18 31.02 2.62
C PHE A 17 -5.89 30.20 3.70
N TYR A 18 -5.71 30.53 5.01
CA TYR A 18 -6.28 29.75 6.10
C TYR A 18 -7.81 29.60 6.02
N GLN A 19 -8.52 30.64 5.60
CA GLN A 19 -9.99 30.59 5.50
C GLN A 19 -10.48 29.80 4.28
N GLU A 20 -9.68 29.74 3.22
CA GLU A 20 -9.97 29.04 1.97
C GLU A 20 -9.38 27.64 1.91
N ASP A 21 -8.76 27.18 3.00
CA ASP A 21 -8.13 25.88 3.10
C ASP A 21 -9.19 24.76 3.00
N PHE A 22 -9.16 24.05 1.88
CA PHE A 22 -10.09 22.95 1.58
C PHE A 22 -9.97 21.80 2.57
N TRP A 23 -8.78 21.51 3.08
CA TRP A 23 -8.58 20.45 4.06
C TRP A 23 -9.29 20.79 5.38
N ARG A 24 -9.05 21.97 5.93
CA ARG A 24 -9.70 22.48 7.15
C ARG A 24 -11.23 22.55 6.99
N LEU A 25 -11.70 23.14 5.88
CA LEU A 25 -13.13 23.20 5.57
C LEU A 25 -13.75 21.79 5.44
N GLY A 26 -13.00 20.86 4.89
CA GLY A 26 -13.38 19.45 4.84
C GLY A 26 -13.57 18.85 6.23
N GLN A 27 -12.61 19.05 7.13
CA GLN A 27 -12.67 18.57 8.52
C GLN A 27 -13.85 19.16 9.30
N GLU A 28 -14.14 20.44 9.11
CA GLU A 28 -15.31 21.06 9.73
C GLU A 28 -16.64 20.49 9.21
N LYS A 29 -16.72 20.20 7.91
CA LYS A 29 -17.91 19.59 7.29
C LYS A 29 -18.17 18.17 7.76
N VAL A 30 -17.13 17.38 8.08
CA VAL A 30 -17.27 16.02 8.61
C VAL A 30 -18.20 16.01 9.82
N LYS A 31 -18.04 16.95 10.76
CA LYS A 31 -18.81 17.04 12.01
C LYS A 31 -20.32 17.25 11.80
N THR A 32 -20.73 17.78 10.66
CA THR A 32 -22.12 18.12 10.35
C THR A 32 -22.69 17.27 9.21
N SER A 33 -21.89 16.41 8.61
CA SER A 33 -22.29 15.58 7.47
C SER A 33 -23.09 14.37 7.91
N ARG A 34 -24.17 14.07 7.22
CA ARG A 34 -24.98 12.85 7.45
C ARG A 34 -24.35 11.60 6.84
N VAL A 35 -23.49 11.76 5.85
CA VAL A 35 -22.73 10.70 5.18
C VAL A 35 -21.29 11.17 5.03
N ILE A 36 -20.35 10.35 5.48
CA ILE A 36 -18.92 10.57 5.38
C ILE A 36 -18.34 9.45 4.51
N LEU A 37 -17.67 9.81 3.43
CA LEU A 37 -16.94 8.87 2.59
C LEU A 37 -15.44 9.05 2.83
N THR A 38 -14.75 7.94 3.11
CA THR A 38 -13.32 7.95 3.38
C THR A 38 -12.67 6.65 2.88
N ASN A 39 -11.34 6.63 2.78
CA ASN A 39 -10.62 5.38 2.56
C ASN A 39 -10.29 4.68 3.88
N HIS A 40 -9.92 3.39 3.82
CA HIS A 40 -9.67 2.57 5.00
C HIS A 40 -8.50 3.08 5.84
N ALA A 41 -7.39 3.49 5.21
CA ALA A 41 -6.21 3.99 5.92
C ALA A 41 -6.51 5.27 6.71
N TYR A 42 -7.20 6.24 6.07
CA TYR A 42 -7.61 7.46 6.77
C TYR A 42 -8.61 7.19 7.89
N LEU A 43 -9.53 6.24 7.70
CA LEU A 43 -10.45 5.82 8.75
C LEU A 43 -9.70 5.32 9.99
N LEU A 44 -8.73 4.42 9.81
CA LEU A 44 -7.91 3.87 10.91
C LEU A 44 -7.17 4.97 11.67
N THR A 45 -6.48 5.86 10.96
CA THR A 45 -5.78 7.00 11.56
C THR A 45 -6.75 7.90 12.36
N ARG A 46 -7.93 8.18 11.84
CA ARG A 46 -8.90 9.02 12.53
C ARG A 46 -9.51 8.35 13.76
N LEU A 47 -9.75 7.03 13.71
CA LEU A 47 -10.31 6.28 14.83
C LEU A 47 -9.28 6.01 15.95
N GLU A 48 -7.99 6.02 15.64
CA GLU A 48 -6.94 6.01 16.64
C GLU A 48 -6.98 7.27 17.51
N ASP A 49 -7.15 8.44 16.86
CA ASP A 49 -7.17 9.73 17.53
C ASP A 49 -8.51 10.01 18.23
N ASP A 50 -9.62 9.74 17.56
CA ASP A 50 -10.95 10.15 18.01
C ASP A 50 -12.06 9.20 17.52
N LYS A 51 -12.49 8.30 18.39
CA LYS A 51 -13.60 7.38 18.12
C LYS A 51 -14.97 8.06 18.11
N SER A 52 -15.09 9.32 18.54
CA SER A 52 -16.36 10.06 18.58
C SER A 52 -16.95 10.28 17.19
N LEU A 53 -16.13 10.18 16.13
CA LEU A 53 -16.56 10.24 14.73
C LEU A 53 -17.68 9.22 14.40
N LEU A 54 -17.68 8.08 15.10
CA LEU A 54 -18.64 7.00 14.87
C LEU A 54 -19.87 7.02 15.81
N GLN A 55 -19.94 8.00 16.72
CA GLN A 55 -21.10 8.11 17.63
C GLN A 55 -22.39 8.27 16.83
N GLU A 56 -23.45 7.54 17.24
CA GLU A 56 -24.77 7.56 16.61
C GLU A 56 -24.75 7.27 15.10
N SER A 57 -23.78 6.52 14.61
CA SER A 57 -23.60 6.22 13.19
C SER A 57 -23.67 4.71 12.91
N VAL A 58 -23.71 4.37 11.61
CA VAL A 58 -23.50 3.02 11.10
C VAL A 58 -22.26 3.06 10.22
N LEU A 59 -21.32 2.18 10.47
CA LEU A 59 -20.12 2.07 9.66
C LEU A 59 -20.33 1.04 8.55
N VAL A 60 -20.18 1.48 7.29
CA VAL A 60 -20.21 0.60 6.13
C VAL A 60 -18.78 0.50 5.57
N VAL A 61 -18.24 -0.70 5.58
CA VAL A 61 -16.90 -1.01 5.05
C VAL A 61 -17.08 -1.71 3.72
N ASP A 62 -16.93 -0.96 2.64
CA ASP A 62 -16.96 -1.48 1.28
C ASP A 62 -15.60 -2.05 0.89
N GLU A 63 -15.55 -3.06 0.02
CA GLU A 63 -14.33 -3.80 -0.30
C GLU A 63 -13.57 -4.23 0.97
N ALA A 64 -14.30 -4.88 1.88
CA ALA A 64 -13.83 -5.16 3.25
C ALA A 64 -12.51 -5.96 3.31
N GLN A 65 -12.16 -6.74 2.26
CA GLN A 65 -10.87 -7.41 2.15
C GLN A 65 -9.69 -6.41 2.13
N LYS A 66 -9.91 -5.19 1.63
CA LYS A 66 -8.88 -4.14 1.59
C LYS A 66 -8.62 -3.52 2.97
N LEU A 67 -9.58 -3.60 3.87
CA LEU A 67 -9.38 -3.15 5.24
C LEU A 67 -8.30 -3.97 5.95
N PHE A 68 -8.20 -5.27 5.65
CA PHE A 68 -7.15 -6.12 6.20
C PHE A 68 -5.75 -5.62 5.83
N PHE A 69 -5.53 -5.29 4.56
CA PHE A 69 -4.25 -4.69 4.12
C PHE A 69 -4.00 -3.31 4.73
N ALA A 70 -5.06 -2.51 4.90
CA ALA A 70 -4.92 -1.21 5.55
C ALA A 70 -4.53 -1.35 7.03
N LEU A 71 -5.09 -2.34 7.75
CA LEU A 71 -4.69 -2.67 9.12
C LEU A 71 -3.25 -3.15 9.19
N GLU A 72 -2.82 -4.00 8.27
CA GLU A 72 -1.45 -4.46 8.20
C GLU A 72 -0.47 -3.29 8.02
N GLN A 73 -0.74 -2.40 7.07
CA GLN A 73 0.05 -1.20 6.87
C GLN A 73 0.02 -0.27 8.10
N PHE A 74 -1.14 -0.14 8.73
CA PHE A 74 -1.29 0.67 9.95
C PHE A 74 -0.54 0.08 11.15
N SER A 75 -0.38 -1.25 11.18
CA SER A 75 0.36 -1.99 12.21
C SER A 75 1.89 -1.91 12.05
N GLN A 76 2.35 -1.17 11.06
CA GLN A 76 3.77 -0.98 10.77
C GLN A 76 4.11 0.49 10.68
N ARG A 77 5.35 0.81 11.03
CA ARG A 77 5.97 2.11 10.73
C ARG A 77 7.28 1.88 10.02
N GLU A 78 7.56 2.69 9.04
CA GLU A 78 8.82 2.65 8.30
C GLU A 78 9.48 4.01 8.22
N GLU A 79 10.81 4.00 8.25
CA GLU A 79 11.63 5.19 8.02
C GLU A 79 12.84 4.82 7.15
N THR A 80 13.26 5.74 6.30
CA THR A 80 14.51 5.52 5.56
C THR A 80 15.69 5.67 6.51
N LEU A 81 16.60 4.70 6.49
CA LEU A 81 17.77 4.73 7.36
C LEU A 81 18.63 5.99 7.12
N GLN A 82 18.72 6.44 5.86
CA GLN A 82 19.45 7.67 5.52
C GLN A 82 18.85 8.90 6.22
N SER A 83 17.53 9.05 6.23
CA SER A 83 16.86 10.15 6.92
C SER A 83 17.14 10.14 8.41
N LEU A 84 17.02 8.95 9.05
CA LEU A 84 17.31 8.79 10.47
C LEU A 84 18.75 9.13 10.82
N LEU A 85 19.72 8.64 10.02
CA LEU A 85 21.14 8.90 10.27
C LEU A 85 21.50 10.38 10.05
N LEU A 86 20.91 11.07 9.09
CA LEU A 86 21.10 12.51 8.88
C LEU A 86 20.52 13.31 10.05
N SER A 87 19.34 12.98 10.53
CA SER A 87 18.73 13.65 11.71
C SER A 87 19.55 13.43 12.96
N LEU A 88 20.06 12.20 13.18
CA LEU A 88 20.96 11.91 14.30
C LEU A 88 22.26 12.67 14.19
N GLN A 89 22.88 12.74 13.01
CA GLN A 89 24.13 13.48 12.82
C GLN A 89 23.95 14.96 13.12
N HIS A 90 22.88 15.57 12.61
CA HIS A 90 22.58 16.98 12.89
C HIS A 90 22.39 17.21 14.40
N ALA A 91 21.65 16.31 15.08
CA ALA A 91 21.46 16.38 16.53
C ALA A 91 22.79 16.24 17.30
N ILE A 92 23.70 15.35 16.87
CA ILE A 92 25.03 15.18 17.48
C ILE A 92 25.89 16.44 17.33
N GLU A 93 25.84 17.11 16.16
CA GLU A 93 26.59 18.32 15.90
C GLU A 93 26.12 19.53 16.74
N GLU A 94 24.82 19.62 17.01
CA GLU A 94 24.23 20.70 17.81
C GLU A 94 24.28 20.44 19.34
N GLU A 95 24.42 19.19 19.77
CA GLU A 95 24.31 18.78 21.16
C GLU A 95 25.58 19.16 21.94
N LYS A 96 25.39 19.89 23.05
CA LYS A 96 26.47 20.35 23.95
C LYS A 96 26.62 19.49 25.20
N ASP A 97 25.54 18.78 25.60
CA ASP A 97 25.60 17.87 26.73
C ASP A 97 26.30 16.57 26.32
N LEU A 98 27.42 16.27 26.98
CA LEU A 98 28.23 15.09 26.67
C LEU A 98 27.46 13.77 26.86
N LEU A 99 26.52 13.72 27.80
CA LEU A 99 25.73 12.53 28.07
C LEU A 99 24.73 12.34 26.91
N GLN A 100 23.98 13.37 26.55
CA GLN A 100 23.01 13.34 25.43
C GLN A 100 23.70 13.02 24.11
N ARG A 101 24.86 13.61 23.86
CA ARG A 101 25.66 13.32 22.67
C ARG A 101 26.09 11.85 22.60
N ARG A 102 26.49 11.23 23.72
CA ARG A 102 26.85 9.81 23.76
C ARG A 102 25.64 8.90 23.47
N LEU A 103 24.45 9.25 23.95
CA LEU A 103 23.23 8.50 23.61
C LEU A 103 22.95 8.55 22.10
N LEU A 104 23.04 9.72 21.49
CA LEU A 104 22.87 9.89 20.04
C LEU A 104 23.91 9.10 19.24
N GLU A 105 25.18 9.16 19.62
CA GLU A 105 26.27 8.40 19.01
C GLU A 105 26.06 6.87 19.17
N SER A 106 25.53 6.42 20.32
CA SER A 106 25.20 5.03 20.59
C SER A 106 24.09 4.53 19.64
N ILE A 107 23.01 5.28 19.50
CA ILE A 107 21.90 4.94 18.58
C ILE A 107 22.41 4.88 17.15
N GLN A 108 23.16 5.88 16.71
CA GLN A 108 23.74 5.92 15.37
C GLN A 108 24.66 4.71 15.09
N PHE A 109 25.45 4.30 16.06
CA PHE A 109 26.32 3.13 15.98
C PHE A 109 25.52 1.84 15.79
N GLU A 110 24.49 1.61 16.61
CA GLU A 110 23.65 0.41 16.53
C GLU A 110 22.94 0.33 15.16
N LEU A 111 22.34 1.43 14.69
CA LEU A 111 21.66 1.46 13.39
C LEU A 111 22.63 1.19 12.23
N ASN A 112 23.84 1.76 12.29
CA ASN A 112 24.89 1.49 11.30
C ASN A 112 25.40 0.05 11.35
N ALA A 113 25.46 -0.57 12.53
CA ALA A 113 25.87 -1.96 12.68
C ALA A 113 24.85 -2.90 12.00
N CYS A 114 23.56 -2.73 12.31
CA CYS A 114 22.48 -3.50 11.72
C CYS A 114 22.41 -3.36 10.18
N SER A 115 22.69 -2.17 9.65
CA SER A 115 22.63 -1.92 8.21
C SER A 115 23.62 -2.76 7.39
N LYS A 116 24.74 -3.17 8.00
CA LYS A 116 25.76 -4.00 7.34
C LYS A 116 25.32 -5.44 7.12
N GLU A 117 24.33 -5.90 7.88
CA GLU A 117 23.78 -7.25 7.79
C GLU A 117 22.72 -7.39 6.70
N VAL A 118 22.25 -6.27 6.15
CA VAL A 118 21.17 -6.27 5.14
C VAL A 118 21.67 -6.68 3.78
N VAL A 119 21.11 -7.75 3.25
CA VAL A 119 21.36 -8.26 1.89
C VAL A 119 20.13 -8.01 1.03
N GLN A 120 20.34 -7.63 -0.23
CA GLN A 120 19.25 -7.42 -1.17
C GLN A 120 18.32 -8.63 -1.27
N GLY A 121 17.01 -8.42 -1.11
CA GLY A 121 15.99 -9.46 -1.16
C GLY A 121 15.91 -10.33 0.11
N LYS A 122 16.70 -10.01 1.15
CA LYS A 122 16.64 -10.69 2.45
C LYS A 122 16.67 -9.67 3.58
N PRO A 123 15.55 -9.46 4.29
CA PRO A 123 15.51 -8.55 5.41
C PRO A 123 16.38 -9.06 6.57
N ALA A 124 16.97 -8.14 7.32
CA ALA A 124 17.70 -8.42 8.54
C ALA A 124 16.84 -8.02 9.75
N ILE A 125 16.53 -8.97 10.62
CA ILE A 125 15.77 -8.75 11.85
C ILE A 125 16.72 -8.21 12.91
N LEU A 126 16.34 -7.13 13.59
CA LEU A 126 17.09 -6.60 14.72
C LEU A 126 16.94 -7.52 15.94
N SER A 127 18.01 -7.74 16.66
CA SER A 127 17.95 -8.53 17.90
C SER A 127 17.22 -7.77 19.01
N ASP A 128 16.53 -8.49 19.90
CA ASP A 128 15.85 -7.91 21.06
C ASP A 128 16.79 -7.07 21.92
N GLN A 129 18.05 -7.48 22.02
CA GLN A 129 19.06 -6.74 22.75
C GLN A 129 19.37 -5.38 22.11
N THR A 130 19.48 -5.33 20.78
CA THR A 130 19.70 -4.10 20.01
C THR A 130 18.50 -3.17 20.16
N VAL A 131 17.29 -3.71 20.00
CA VAL A 131 16.05 -2.93 20.15
C VAL A 131 15.92 -2.36 21.55
N ALA A 132 16.13 -3.18 22.59
CA ALA A 132 16.07 -2.73 23.98
C ALA A 132 17.08 -1.60 24.29
N LYS A 133 18.30 -1.74 23.76
CA LYS A 133 19.34 -0.72 23.92
C LYS A 133 18.95 0.59 23.23
N ILE A 134 18.49 0.55 21.98
CA ILE A 134 18.07 1.75 21.26
C ILE A 134 16.90 2.42 21.99
N ARG A 135 15.91 1.65 22.44
CA ARG A 135 14.77 2.19 23.22
C ARG A 135 15.19 2.88 24.50
N GLN A 136 16.09 2.24 25.26
CA GLN A 136 16.63 2.86 26.46
C GLN A 136 17.30 4.19 26.12
N ASP A 137 18.20 4.21 25.16
CA ASP A 137 18.91 5.42 24.73
C ASP A 137 17.92 6.50 24.28
N VAL A 138 16.90 6.14 23.47
CA VAL A 138 15.84 7.05 22.99
C VAL A 138 15.01 7.61 24.15
N SER A 139 14.67 6.80 25.16
CA SER A 139 13.88 7.24 26.32
C SER A 139 14.60 8.29 27.18
N GLU A 140 15.93 8.26 27.22
CA GLU A 140 16.77 9.17 27.97
C GLU A 140 17.12 10.47 27.19
N LEU A 141 16.79 10.53 25.87
CA LEU A 141 17.02 11.71 25.04
C LEU A 141 16.06 12.86 25.42
N LYS A 142 16.60 14.04 25.57
CA LYS A 142 15.84 15.29 25.78
C LYS A 142 15.51 16.03 24.49
N ASN A 143 16.15 15.65 23.39
CA ASN A 143 16.01 16.31 22.09
C ASN A 143 14.65 15.99 21.45
N GLU A 144 13.78 16.99 21.30
CA GLU A 144 12.44 16.85 20.71
C GLU A 144 12.47 16.71 19.17
N SER A 145 13.58 17.06 18.50
CA SER A 145 13.69 17.03 17.03
C SER A 145 13.76 15.62 16.42
N LEU A 146 13.86 14.56 17.24
CA LEU A 146 13.92 13.17 16.82
C LEU A 146 12.58 12.43 17.02
N GLU A 147 11.47 13.09 16.70
CA GLU A 147 10.12 12.53 16.85
C GLU A 147 9.95 11.24 16.04
N ASN A 148 10.39 11.23 14.78
CA ASN A 148 10.33 10.03 13.93
C ASN A 148 11.04 8.82 14.54
N LEU A 149 12.19 9.04 15.19
CA LEU A 149 12.91 7.96 15.86
C LEU A 149 12.15 7.45 17.09
N ARG A 150 11.56 8.35 17.87
CA ARG A 150 10.73 8.00 19.04
C ARG A 150 9.50 7.23 18.65
N GLU A 151 8.80 7.69 17.61
CA GLU A 151 7.61 7.03 17.10
C GLU A 151 7.92 5.66 16.48
N LEU A 152 9.07 5.51 15.81
CA LEU A 152 9.48 4.23 15.26
C LEU A 152 9.81 3.20 16.34
N PHE A 153 10.47 3.63 17.44
CA PHE A 153 10.83 2.75 18.56
C PHE A 153 9.81 2.77 19.71
N ASP A 154 8.59 3.23 19.44
CA ASP A 154 7.47 3.17 20.40
C ASP A 154 7.24 1.73 20.89
N GLU A 155 6.76 1.59 22.15
CA GLU A 155 6.52 0.28 22.78
C GLU A 155 5.47 -0.56 22.08
N ARG A 156 4.60 0.05 21.27
CA ARG A 156 3.58 -0.68 20.48
C ARG A 156 4.17 -1.60 19.41
N TYR A 157 5.39 -1.35 18.93
CA TYR A 157 6.05 -2.19 17.94
C TYR A 157 6.98 -3.19 18.65
N GLN A 158 6.92 -4.45 18.34
CA GLN A 158 7.72 -5.51 18.97
C GLN A 158 8.78 -6.07 18.03
N ILE A 159 8.52 -6.07 16.74
CA ILE A 159 9.40 -6.66 15.73
C ILE A 159 10.03 -5.55 14.91
N PHE A 160 11.36 -5.58 14.77
CA PHE A 160 12.10 -4.63 13.97
C PHE A 160 12.94 -5.32 12.92
N TRP A 161 12.93 -4.78 11.71
CA TRP A 161 13.76 -5.30 10.63
C TRP A 161 14.23 -4.19 9.71
N MET A 162 15.32 -4.46 9.01
CA MET A 162 15.79 -3.61 7.92
C MET A 162 15.72 -4.36 6.61
N ASP A 163 15.31 -3.69 5.56
CA ASP A 163 15.37 -4.21 4.21
C ASP A 163 16.05 -3.22 3.25
N LYS A 164 16.28 -3.69 2.03
CA LYS A 164 16.93 -2.95 0.97
C LYS A 164 16.07 -2.98 -0.27
N GLU A 165 15.51 -1.85 -0.61
CA GLU A 165 14.72 -1.64 -1.81
C GLU A 165 15.56 -0.96 -2.90
N VAL A 166 15.29 -1.29 -4.17
CA VAL A 166 15.89 -0.61 -5.32
C VAL A 166 14.82 0.22 -6.01
N VAL A 167 14.93 1.54 -5.91
CA VAL A 167 14.03 2.50 -6.55
C VAL A 167 14.82 3.30 -7.57
N GLU A 168 14.42 3.25 -8.84
CA GLU A 168 15.07 4.01 -9.93
C GLU A 168 16.60 3.90 -9.95
N SER A 169 17.14 2.69 -9.78
CA SER A 169 18.57 2.37 -9.69
C SER A 169 19.29 2.84 -8.41
N HIS A 170 18.58 3.43 -7.46
CA HIS A 170 19.12 3.79 -6.15
C HIS A 170 18.74 2.74 -5.11
N GLN A 171 19.68 2.40 -4.25
CA GLN A 171 19.44 1.48 -3.13
C GLN A 171 19.00 2.28 -1.91
N ILE A 172 17.80 1.99 -1.44
CA ILE A 172 17.22 2.61 -0.24
C ILE A 172 17.16 1.55 0.85
N LEU A 173 17.76 1.83 1.99
CA LEU A 173 17.62 1.03 3.21
C LEU A 173 16.45 1.59 4.02
N ARG A 174 15.53 0.72 4.43
CA ARG A 174 14.40 1.06 5.29
C ARG A 174 14.51 0.33 6.61
N LEU A 175 14.19 1.01 7.67
CA LEU A 175 14.00 0.43 9.00
C LEU A 175 12.51 0.41 9.30
N HIS A 176 12.02 -0.76 9.69
CA HIS A 176 10.62 -1.00 10.00
C HIS A 176 10.44 -1.38 11.46
N GLY A 177 9.35 -0.91 12.05
CA GLY A 177 8.81 -1.40 13.30
C GLY A 177 7.41 -1.97 13.07
N GLY A 178 7.12 -3.15 13.59
CA GLY A 178 5.83 -3.81 13.44
C GLY A 178 5.32 -4.41 14.75
N VAL A 179 4.00 -4.58 14.83
CA VAL A 179 3.36 -5.29 15.94
C VAL A 179 3.52 -6.80 15.74
N GLU A 180 3.60 -7.56 16.83
CA GLU A 180 3.67 -9.03 16.78
C GLU A 180 2.34 -9.63 16.34
N ASP A 181 1.25 -9.14 16.90
CA ASP A 181 -0.10 -9.56 16.54
C ASP A 181 -0.81 -8.48 15.73
N LEU A 182 -1.45 -8.87 14.62
CA LEU A 182 -2.21 -7.93 13.81
C LEU A 182 -3.32 -7.28 14.65
N LEU A 183 -3.40 -5.96 14.58
CA LEU A 183 -4.42 -5.18 15.28
C LEU A 183 -5.84 -5.61 14.86
N SER A 184 -6.71 -5.81 15.83
CA SER A 184 -8.11 -6.12 15.56
C SER A 184 -8.88 -4.85 15.19
N PHE A 185 -9.55 -4.84 14.05
CA PHE A 185 -10.37 -3.69 13.65
C PHE A 185 -11.46 -3.37 14.68
N LYS A 186 -11.96 -4.39 15.38
CA LYS A 186 -12.95 -4.21 16.44
C LYS A 186 -12.49 -3.28 17.57
N GLU A 187 -11.18 -3.19 17.82
CA GLU A 187 -10.63 -2.33 18.86
C GLU A 187 -10.71 -0.84 18.50
N PHE A 188 -10.77 -0.52 17.21
CA PHE A 188 -10.93 0.85 16.72
C PHE A 188 -12.38 1.33 16.77
N VAL A 189 -13.36 0.41 16.78
CA VAL A 189 -14.78 0.76 16.67
C VAL A 189 -15.46 0.62 18.02
N PRO A 190 -16.21 1.64 18.49
CA PRO A 190 -17.03 1.51 19.71
C PRO A 190 -18.01 0.35 19.61
N GLU A 191 -18.27 -0.33 20.74
CA GLU A 191 -19.12 -1.56 20.77
C GLU A 191 -20.56 -1.31 20.31
N GLU A 192 -21.08 -0.11 20.53
CA GLU A 192 -22.44 0.29 20.16
C GLU A 192 -22.62 0.60 18.68
N VAL A 193 -21.54 0.72 17.90
CA VAL A 193 -21.58 1.07 16.49
C VAL A 193 -21.83 -0.16 15.63
N PRO A 194 -22.96 -0.23 14.90
CA PRO A 194 -23.19 -1.30 13.96
C PRO A 194 -22.21 -1.22 12.78
N VAL A 195 -21.59 -2.35 12.43
CA VAL A 195 -20.66 -2.44 11.29
C VAL A 195 -21.21 -3.37 10.23
N LEU A 196 -21.27 -2.89 9.00
CA LEU A 196 -21.64 -3.66 7.82
C LEU A 196 -20.42 -3.82 6.91
N PHE A 197 -19.94 -5.06 6.78
CA PHE A 197 -18.88 -5.40 5.84
C PHE A 197 -19.47 -5.80 4.48
N VAL A 198 -19.01 -5.18 3.40
CA VAL A 198 -19.42 -5.49 2.03
C VAL A 198 -18.19 -5.94 1.24
N SER A 199 -18.29 -7.10 0.61
CA SER A 199 -17.20 -7.64 -0.23
C SER A 199 -17.73 -8.76 -1.12
N ALA A 200 -17.17 -8.90 -2.31
CA ALA A 200 -17.37 -10.06 -3.16
C ALA A 200 -16.71 -11.33 -2.60
N THR A 201 -15.71 -11.17 -1.74
CA THR A 201 -14.87 -12.24 -1.17
C THR A 201 -14.90 -12.29 0.36
N ILE A 202 -16.07 -12.06 0.96
CA ILE A 202 -16.23 -12.04 2.42
C ILE A 202 -15.95 -13.39 3.07
N ALA A 203 -16.18 -14.49 2.36
CA ALA A 203 -15.95 -15.85 2.83
C ALA A 203 -14.60 -16.36 2.29
N ILE A 204 -13.62 -16.49 3.17
CA ILE A 204 -12.29 -17.01 2.84
C ILE A 204 -12.34 -18.55 2.68
N SER A 205 -13.15 -19.21 3.53
CA SER A 205 -13.42 -20.63 3.46
C SER A 205 -14.84 -20.94 3.94
N LYS A 206 -15.22 -22.22 3.96
CA LYS A 206 -16.52 -22.64 4.51
C LYS A 206 -16.71 -22.30 6.00
N LYS A 207 -15.60 -22.11 6.72
CA LYS A 207 -15.62 -21.87 8.19
C LYS A 207 -15.06 -20.52 8.59
N VAL A 208 -14.28 -19.88 7.72
CA VAL A 208 -13.58 -18.63 8.03
C VAL A 208 -14.12 -17.53 7.14
N HIS A 209 -14.58 -16.48 7.78
CA HIS A 209 -15.09 -15.28 7.14
C HIS A 209 -14.25 -14.07 7.55
N LEU A 210 -14.11 -13.12 6.65
CA LEU A 210 -13.29 -11.93 6.85
C LEU A 210 -13.61 -11.17 8.15
N PRO A 211 -14.88 -10.93 8.54
CA PRO A 211 -15.17 -10.24 9.79
C PRO A 211 -14.62 -10.93 11.05
N ALA A 212 -14.49 -12.28 11.04
CA ALA A 212 -13.90 -12.99 12.17
C ALA A 212 -12.41 -12.67 12.34
N LEU A 213 -11.68 -12.51 11.23
CA LEU A 213 -10.27 -12.06 11.23
C LEU A 213 -10.12 -10.60 11.67
N LEU A 214 -11.16 -9.79 11.49
CA LEU A 214 -11.22 -8.40 11.94
C LEU A 214 -11.68 -8.25 13.40
N GLY A 215 -11.85 -9.36 14.14
CA GLY A 215 -12.21 -9.38 15.55
C GLY A 215 -13.71 -9.56 15.85
N TYR A 216 -14.57 -9.75 14.83
CA TYR A 216 -16.01 -9.92 14.99
C TYR A 216 -16.37 -11.40 14.99
N GLN A 217 -16.58 -11.97 16.18
CA GLN A 217 -16.90 -13.39 16.35
C GLN A 217 -18.35 -13.72 16.02
N GLU A 218 -19.28 -12.84 16.40
CA GLU A 218 -20.73 -12.98 16.13
C GLU A 218 -21.08 -12.14 14.91
N GLN A 219 -21.58 -12.80 13.86
CA GLN A 219 -21.88 -12.13 12.59
C GLN A 219 -23.05 -12.80 11.87
N GLN A 220 -23.82 -12.00 11.17
CA GLN A 220 -24.81 -12.48 10.21
C GLN A 220 -24.28 -12.27 8.78
N ILE A 221 -24.32 -13.31 7.97
CA ILE A 221 -23.84 -13.27 6.59
C ILE A 221 -25.00 -13.35 5.64
N TYR A 222 -25.15 -12.31 4.84
CA TYR A 222 -26.11 -12.24 3.75
C TYR A 222 -25.40 -12.47 2.41
N ARG A 223 -25.87 -13.45 1.65
CA ARG A 223 -25.33 -13.70 0.30
C ARG A 223 -26.32 -13.19 -0.73
N VAL A 224 -25.84 -12.27 -1.56
CA VAL A 224 -26.60 -11.82 -2.73
C VAL A 224 -26.25 -12.76 -3.89
N PRO A 225 -27.23 -13.54 -4.42
CA PRO A 225 -26.94 -14.44 -5.52
C PRO A 225 -26.62 -13.66 -6.79
N ILE A 226 -25.63 -14.13 -7.54
CA ILE A 226 -25.32 -13.59 -8.85
C ILE A 226 -26.41 -14.04 -9.82
N THR A 227 -27.18 -13.10 -10.34
CA THR A 227 -28.30 -13.34 -11.28
C THR A 227 -27.87 -13.34 -12.74
N VAL A 228 -26.69 -12.78 -13.04
CA VAL A 228 -26.16 -12.70 -14.40
C VAL A 228 -25.15 -13.81 -14.63
N LYS A 229 -25.41 -14.69 -15.58
CA LYS A 229 -24.43 -15.68 -16.04
C LYS A 229 -23.36 -14.95 -16.86
N GLN A 230 -22.20 -14.75 -16.26
CA GLN A 230 -21.01 -14.34 -17.02
C GLN A 230 -20.40 -15.60 -17.65
N HIS A 231 -20.22 -15.59 -18.97
CA HIS A 231 -19.45 -16.61 -19.66
C HIS A 231 -17.97 -16.20 -19.59
N GLN A 232 -17.21 -16.86 -18.74
CA GLN A 232 -15.77 -16.74 -18.67
C GLN A 232 -15.15 -18.09 -19.08
N GLU A 233 -14.21 -18.03 -20.00
CA GLU A 233 -13.42 -19.19 -20.40
C GLU A 233 -11.97 -18.92 -19.97
N LEU A 234 -11.42 -19.84 -19.18
CA LEU A 234 -10.02 -19.77 -18.76
C LEU A 234 -9.18 -20.66 -19.68
N LEU A 235 -8.26 -20.03 -20.40
CA LEU A 235 -7.27 -20.71 -21.23
C LEU A 235 -5.91 -20.64 -20.55
N VAL A 236 -5.29 -21.79 -20.34
CA VAL A 236 -3.93 -21.91 -19.82
C VAL A 236 -3.07 -22.53 -20.92
N PRO A 237 -2.17 -21.76 -21.56
CA PRO A 237 -1.28 -22.30 -22.58
C PRO A 237 -0.32 -23.32 -21.96
N ILE A 238 -0.29 -24.54 -22.48
CA ILE A 238 0.56 -25.62 -21.95
C ILE A 238 2.03 -25.42 -22.36
N ASP A 239 2.23 -24.90 -23.56
CA ASP A 239 3.57 -24.74 -24.17
C ASP A 239 4.13 -23.31 -24.00
N PHE A 240 3.52 -22.48 -23.13
CA PHE A 240 4.03 -21.16 -22.89
C PHE A 240 5.30 -21.22 -22.02
N PRO A 241 6.38 -20.49 -22.39
CA PRO A 241 7.65 -20.58 -21.67
C PRO A 241 7.55 -20.23 -20.18
N ASP A 242 8.37 -20.88 -19.37
CA ASP A 242 8.45 -20.59 -17.93
C ASP A 242 9.03 -19.18 -17.72
N VAL A 243 8.25 -18.36 -17.04
CA VAL A 243 8.58 -16.96 -16.71
C VAL A 243 9.88 -16.83 -15.91
N VAL A 244 10.22 -17.85 -15.10
CA VAL A 244 11.41 -17.83 -14.22
C VAL A 244 12.69 -18.03 -15.03
N SER A 245 12.60 -18.70 -16.18
CA SER A 245 13.77 -19.04 -17.02
C SER A 245 14.15 -17.97 -18.05
N LEU A 246 13.28 -16.96 -18.24
CA LEU A 246 13.47 -15.91 -19.24
C LEU A 246 13.83 -14.55 -18.62
N SER A 247 14.61 -13.77 -19.34
CA SER A 247 14.77 -12.34 -19.03
C SER A 247 13.47 -11.58 -19.31
N SER A 248 13.29 -10.39 -18.71
CA SER A 248 12.11 -9.53 -18.95
C SER A 248 11.91 -9.22 -20.44
N VAL A 249 13.00 -9.04 -21.19
CA VAL A 249 12.97 -8.74 -22.63
C VAL A 249 12.50 -9.96 -23.44
N GLU A 250 13.04 -11.15 -23.15
CA GLU A 250 12.64 -12.39 -23.82
C GLU A 250 11.17 -12.68 -23.52
N TYR A 251 10.75 -12.56 -22.26
CA TYR A 251 9.36 -12.79 -21.88
C TYR A 251 8.40 -11.78 -22.51
N ALA A 252 8.79 -10.50 -22.65
CA ALA A 252 8.03 -9.50 -23.39
C ALA A 252 7.87 -9.90 -24.86
N GLY A 253 8.87 -10.52 -25.46
CA GLY A 253 8.81 -11.07 -26.82
C GLY A 253 7.76 -12.17 -26.95
N GLU A 254 7.71 -13.13 -26.03
CA GLU A 254 6.71 -14.20 -26.00
C GLU A 254 5.28 -13.66 -25.83
N ILE A 255 5.11 -12.65 -24.96
CA ILE A 255 3.82 -11.97 -24.81
C ILE A 255 3.39 -11.31 -26.12
N CYS A 256 4.31 -10.67 -26.84
CA CYS A 256 4.01 -10.05 -28.14
C CYS A 256 3.60 -11.09 -29.19
N GLN A 257 4.24 -12.26 -29.23
CA GLN A 257 3.83 -13.36 -30.11
C GLN A 257 2.41 -13.85 -29.79
N LEU A 258 2.09 -14.03 -28.50
CA LEU A 258 0.74 -14.40 -28.07
C LEU A 258 -0.30 -13.36 -28.53
N ILE A 259 0.03 -12.07 -28.42
CA ILE A 259 -0.86 -11.01 -28.91
C ILE A 259 -1.05 -11.13 -30.43
N ASP A 260 0.02 -11.38 -31.21
CA ASP A 260 -0.05 -11.55 -32.67
C ASP A 260 -1.01 -12.69 -33.06
N GLU A 261 -1.01 -13.80 -32.30
CA GLU A 261 -1.91 -14.94 -32.50
C GLU A 261 -3.37 -14.62 -32.17
N LEU A 262 -3.61 -13.71 -31.23
CA LEU A 262 -4.95 -13.33 -30.78
C LEU A 262 -5.59 -12.22 -31.62
N LEU A 263 -4.80 -11.40 -32.33
CA LEU A 263 -5.30 -10.29 -33.13
C LEU A 263 -6.35 -10.70 -34.20
N PRO A 264 -6.23 -11.88 -34.86
CA PRO A 264 -7.25 -12.32 -35.83
C PRO A 264 -8.66 -12.47 -35.26
N LEU A 265 -8.78 -12.63 -33.94
CA LEU A 265 -10.08 -12.71 -33.22
C LEU A 265 -10.83 -11.37 -33.22
N ARG A 266 -10.15 -10.26 -33.51
CA ARG A 266 -10.73 -8.90 -33.56
C ARG A 266 -11.47 -8.49 -32.31
N LYS A 267 -11.04 -9.00 -31.14
CA LYS A 267 -11.56 -8.64 -29.81
C LYS A 267 -10.59 -7.69 -29.15
N PRO A 268 -11.08 -6.78 -28.29
CA PRO A 268 -10.20 -6.00 -27.42
C PRO A 268 -9.35 -6.90 -26.52
N ILE A 269 -8.07 -6.58 -26.38
CA ILE A 269 -7.10 -7.33 -25.58
C ILE A 269 -6.66 -6.45 -24.41
N PHE A 270 -6.80 -6.96 -23.20
CA PHE A 270 -6.37 -6.32 -21.98
C PHE A 270 -5.30 -7.16 -21.29
N LEU A 271 -4.12 -6.58 -21.10
CA LEU A 271 -3.00 -7.25 -20.45
C LEU A 271 -2.80 -6.72 -19.03
N LEU A 272 -2.74 -7.64 -18.08
CA LEU A 272 -2.43 -7.36 -16.68
C LEU A 272 -1.00 -7.79 -16.34
N PHE A 273 -0.23 -6.84 -15.85
CA PHE A 273 1.15 -7.02 -15.43
C PHE A 273 1.28 -6.87 -13.91
N THR A 274 2.21 -7.62 -13.32
CA THR A 274 2.62 -7.47 -11.92
C THR A 274 3.81 -6.52 -11.75
N SER A 275 4.50 -6.18 -12.84
CA SER A 275 5.69 -5.36 -12.87
C SER A 275 5.58 -4.23 -13.88
N LYS A 276 5.94 -3.00 -13.48
CA LYS A 276 6.05 -1.84 -14.36
C LYS A 276 7.12 -2.07 -15.45
N GLU A 277 8.23 -2.71 -15.09
CA GLU A 277 9.33 -3.00 -16.00
C GLU A 277 8.85 -3.87 -17.17
N LEU A 278 8.26 -5.03 -16.89
CA LEU A 278 7.75 -5.94 -17.92
C LEU A 278 6.67 -5.28 -18.80
N LEU A 279 5.80 -4.46 -18.22
CA LEU A 279 4.81 -3.69 -18.97
C LEU A 279 5.50 -2.76 -19.97
N LEU A 280 6.52 -2.03 -19.56
CA LEU A 280 7.25 -1.10 -20.43
C LEU A 280 8.04 -1.84 -21.50
N GLU A 281 8.70 -2.95 -21.18
CA GLU A 281 9.42 -3.79 -22.15
C GLU A 281 8.44 -4.36 -23.19
N THR A 282 7.29 -4.89 -22.75
CA THR A 282 6.24 -5.35 -23.68
C THR A 282 5.72 -4.22 -24.55
N SER A 283 5.48 -3.03 -23.98
CA SER A 283 5.05 -1.85 -24.75
C SER A 283 6.10 -1.39 -25.78
N ASN A 284 7.40 -1.56 -25.50
CA ASN A 284 8.47 -1.22 -26.42
C ASN A 284 8.57 -2.25 -27.56
N ALA A 285 8.37 -3.53 -27.27
CA ALA A 285 8.45 -4.62 -28.24
C ALA A 285 7.21 -4.72 -29.13
N LEU A 286 6.03 -4.29 -28.66
CA LEU A 286 4.75 -4.42 -29.35
C LEU A 286 4.66 -3.51 -30.57
N LYS A 287 4.44 -4.08 -31.74
CA LYS A 287 4.40 -3.38 -33.02
C LYS A 287 3.05 -2.75 -33.36
N PHE A 288 2.01 -3.08 -32.61
CA PHE A 288 0.64 -2.61 -32.87
C PHE A 288 0.29 -1.39 -32.03
N PRO A 289 -0.64 -0.55 -32.51
CA PRO A 289 -1.16 0.56 -31.71
C PRO A 289 -1.76 0.04 -30.39
N HIS A 290 -1.30 0.57 -29.28
CA HIS A 290 -1.73 0.16 -27.95
C HIS A 290 -1.73 1.34 -26.97
N LEU A 291 -2.46 1.17 -25.88
CA LEU A 291 -2.45 2.07 -24.74
C LEU A 291 -1.71 1.39 -23.58
N ALA A 292 -0.71 2.03 -23.03
CA ALA A 292 0.09 1.51 -21.92
C ALA A 292 0.13 2.51 -20.76
N GLN A 293 -0.11 2.02 -19.55
CA GLN A 293 0.07 2.79 -18.34
C GLN A 293 1.53 3.26 -18.24
N TYR A 294 1.76 4.42 -17.64
CA TYR A 294 3.05 5.11 -17.54
C TYR A 294 3.62 5.68 -18.85
N ARG A 295 3.14 5.23 -20.01
CA ARG A 295 3.58 5.75 -21.32
C ARG A 295 2.58 6.69 -21.94
N ASN A 296 1.29 6.34 -21.90
CA ASN A 296 0.21 7.07 -22.57
C ASN A 296 -0.67 7.85 -21.58
N GLY A 297 -0.40 7.76 -20.28
CA GLY A 297 -1.13 8.42 -19.21
C GLY A 297 -1.34 7.55 -17.98
N ASP A 298 -2.11 8.08 -17.02
CA ASP A 298 -2.55 7.34 -15.83
C ASP A 298 -3.63 6.30 -16.19
N ALA A 299 -3.92 5.40 -15.24
CA ALA A 299 -4.87 4.32 -15.43
C ALA A 299 -6.27 4.80 -15.85
N ALA A 300 -6.78 5.86 -15.23
CA ALA A 300 -8.12 6.38 -15.50
C ALA A 300 -8.22 7.00 -16.91
N ASN A 301 -7.16 7.68 -17.35
CA ASN A 301 -7.10 8.30 -18.67
C ASN A 301 -7.04 7.23 -19.76
N ILE A 302 -6.09 6.30 -19.69
CA ILE A 302 -5.93 5.27 -20.73
C ILE A 302 -7.13 4.33 -20.80
N LYS A 303 -7.77 4.02 -19.67
CA LYS A 303 -9.01 3.25 -19.63
C LYS A 303 -10.13 3.95 -20.40
N ARG A 304 -10.35 5.25 -20.17
CA ARG A 304 -11.36 6.04 -20.91
C ARG A 304 -11.08 6.08 -22.42
N ARG A 305 -9.81 6.15 -22.83
CA ARG A 305 -9.39 6.13 -24.23
C ARG A 305 -9.63 4.76 -24.87
N PHE A 306 -9.34 3.69 -24.13
CA PHE A 306 -9.63 2.31 -24.54
C PHE A 306 -11.15 2.08 -24.72
N ASP A 307 -11.97 2.53 -23.76
CA ASP A 307 -13.43 2.43 -23.85
C ASP A 307 -14.00 3.20 -25.06
N ARG A 308 -13.34 4.28 -25.49
CA ARG A 308 -13.69 5.03 -26.70
C ARG A 308 -13.21 4.35 -28.01
N GLY A 309 -12.50 3.24 -27.91
CA GLY A 309 -11.99 2.52 -29.06
C GLY A 309 -10.77 3.16 -29.73
N GLU A 310 -10.00 4.00 -29.03
CA GLU A 310 -8.76 4.57 -29.58
C GLU A 310 -7.70 3.51 -29.85
N SER A 311 -7.74 2.39 -29.13
CA SER A 311 -6.92 1.20 -29.37
C SER A 311 -7.68 -0.05 -28.94
N SER A 312 -7.36 -1.17 -29.59
CA SER A 312 -7.87 -2.49 -29.21
C SER A 312 -6.97 -3.21 -28.19
N ILE A 313 -5.81 -2.64 -27.81
CA ILE A 313 -4.87 -3.25 -26.88
C ILE A 313 -4.60 -2.28 -25.73
N LEU A 314 -4.75 -2.77 -24.49
CA LEU A 314 -4.51 -2.03 -23.26
C LEU A 314 -3.56 -2.81 -22.35
N LEU A 315 -2.48 -2.17 -21.90
CA LEU A 315 -1.50 -2.69 -20.95
C LEU A 315 -1.63 -1.95 -19.62
N GLY A 316 -1.90 -2.69 -18.53
CA GLY A 316 -2.09 -2.12 -17.20
C GLY A 316 -1.45 -2.94 -16.10
N THR A 317 -1.18 -2.31 -14.97
CA THR A 317 -0.68 -2.92 -13.73
C THR A 317 -1.25 -2.21 -12.51
N GLY A 318 -1.05 -2.71 -11.31
CA GLY A 318 -1.48 -2.08 -10.06
C GLY A 318 -2.99 -1.80 -10.04
N SER A 319 -3.39 -0.56 -10.22
CA SER A 319 -4.79 -0.12 -10.20
C SER A 319 -5.71 -0.78 -11.24
N PHE A 320 -5.15 -1.52 -12.20
CA PHE A 320 -5.94 -2.31 -13.16
C PHE A 320 -6.29 -3.72 -12.68
N TRP A 321 -5.70 -4.20 -11.61
CA TRP A 321 -6.01 -5.50 -11.04
C TRP A 321 -7.38 -5.55 -10.37
N GLU A 322 -7.86 -4.39 -9.91
CA GLU A 322 -9.13 -4.29 -9.20
C GLU A 322 -9.95 -3.09 -9.67
N GLY A 323 -11.28 -3.20 -9.62
CA GLY A 323 -12.19 -2.09 -9.88
C GLY A 323 -12.25 -1.61 -11.33
N VAL A 324 -11.77 -2.39 -12.29
CA VAL A 324 -11.88 -2.06 -13.71
C VAL A 324 -13.10 -2.74 -14.33
N ASP A 325 -14.06 -1.92 -14.73
CA ASP A 325 -15.25 -2.38 -15.43
C ASP A 325 -15.13 -2.08 -16.93
N PHE A 326 -15.26 -3.11 -17.75
CA PHE A 326 -15.32 -3.04 -19.23
C PHE A 326 -16.76 -3.14 -19.74
N SER A 327 -17.73 -2.61 -19.02
CA SER A 327 -19.16 -2.69 -19.34
C SER A 327 -19.53 -2.22 -20.75
N GLN A 328 -18.70 -1.38 -21.37
CA GLN A 328 -18.89 -0.95 -22.76
C GLN A 328 -18.38 -1.98 -23.80
N GLN A 329 -17.56 -2.93 -23.38
CA GLN A 329 -17.03 -4.00 -24.23
C GLN A 329 -17.79 -5.28 -23.97
N LYS A 330 -18.46 -5.85 -24.98
CA LYS A 330 -19.24 -7.10 -24.83
C LYS A 330 -18.35 -8.31 -24.59
N GLU A 331 -17.16 -8.33 -25.16
CA GLU A 331 -16.19 -9.42 -25.05
C GLU A 331 -14.79 -8.83 -25.03
N VAL A 332 -13.97 -9.21 -24.05
CA VAL A 332 -12.58 -8.79 -23.89
C VAL A 332 -11.72 -10.02 -23.66
N ILE A 333 -10.59 -10.10 -24.34
CA ILE A 333 -9.55 -11.09 -24.04
C ILE A 333 -8.67 -10.50 -22.95
N GLN A 334 -8.66 -11.12 -21.78
CA GLN A 334 -7.78 -10.72 -20.69
C GLN A 334 -6.59 -11.66 -20.61
N ILE A 335 -5.39 -11.10 -20.67
CA ILE A 335 -4.14 -11.83 -20.50
C ILE A 335 -3.56 -11.47 -19.14
N ILE A 336 -3.37 -12.45 -18.28
CA ILE A 336 -2.67 -12.32 -17.00
C ILE A 336 -1.25 -12.85 -17.24
N THR A 337 -0.29 -11.93 -17.27
CA THR A 337 1.10 -12.28 -17.60
C THR A 337 1.80 -13.06 -16.46
N ARG A 338 1.39 -12.80 -15.23
CA ARG A 338 1.86 -13.48 -14.02
C ARG A 338 0.80 -13.33 -12.93
N LEU A 339 0.60 -14.35 -12.11
CA LEU A 339 -0.29 -14.22 -10.95
C LEU A 339 0.30 -13.21 -9.96
N PRO A 340 -0.52 -12.30 -9.42
CA PRO A 340 -0.08 -11.38 -8.40
C PRO A 340 0.07 -12.15 -7.08
N PHE A 341 1.29 -12.39 -6.68
CA PHE A 341 1.59 -12.82 -5.32
C PHE A 341 2.01 -11.58 -4.55
N ASP A 342 1.41 -11.37 -3.38
CA ASP A 342 1.86 -10.35 -2.46
C ASP A 342 3.31 -10.64 -2.05
N ASN A 343 4.13 -9.61 -1.96
CA ASN A 343 5.41 -9.74 -1.30
C ASN A 343 5.12 -10.14 0.14
N LEU A 344 5.52 -11.35 0.52
CA LEU A 344 5.39 -11.80 1.89
C LEU A 344 6.20 -10.84 2.77
N SER A 345 5.52 -9.98 3.50
CA SER A 345 6.16 -9.19 4.55
C SER A 345 6.54 -10.13 5.70
N LEU A 346 7.49 -9.71 6.53
CA LEU A 346 7.90 -10.49 7.71
C LEU A 346 6.72 -10.76 8.67
N ILE A 347 5.70 -9.92 8.65
CA ILE A 347 4.46 -10.12 9.43
C ILE A 347 3.69 -11.36 8.95
N HIS A 348 3.74 -11.70 7.67
CA HIS A 348 3.12 -12.92 7.15
C HIS A 348 3.90 -14.20 7.49
N ILE A 349 5.16 -14.09 7.85
CA ILE A 349 6.04 -15.22 8.18
C ILE A 349 6.01 -15.51 9.66
#